data_0559c7b99d9c887809c389dc0789736c
#
_entry.id   0559c7b99d9c887809c389dc0789736c
#
_cell.length_a   1.000
_cell.length_b   1.000
_cell.length_c   1.000
_cell.angle_alpha   90.00
_cell.angle_beta   90.00
_cell.angle_gamma   90.00
#
_symmetry.space_group_name_H-M   'P 1'
#
loop_
_entity.id
_entity.type
_entity.pdbx_description
1 polymer ?
#
loop_
_entity_poly.entity_id
_entity_poly.type
_entity_poly.pdbx_seq_one_letter_code
_entity_poly.pdbx_strand_id
1 'polypeptide(L)'
;MIIPTPNSHRPTLEDFREAAYRVKGVAIRTPLVPLRRYREEDQKILLKPEMIQPVGSYKIRGVYNWVAQLPEKERKKGVSTVSAGNMSQALGYVANIFGVPSRAIIPDYAPETKIEASRRYGMDILVMTLPEIYEYIENPPDDYCFLNGLEEFGLLDGHGTIGLEIMEDAPDTDTIFVPVGIGFLSSGVALAAKALKPSVRVIGVNAELSPGFYESLRENKVVPVEPANTLADAINDPVSEDMLKLVEETLDGVVLASEDKIRDAIRFLAVENKLVAEGAGAISLAAALSTPFEERGNTVCVLSGGSIDPEKLSQILRSEK
;
A
#
# COMPACT_ATOMS: atom_id res chain seq x y z
N MET A 1 18.22 -3.02 20.34
CA MET A 1 18.61 -1.86 19.47
C MET A 1 18.36 -2.32 18.05
N ILE A 2 17.19 -1.96 17.48
CA ILE A 2 16.93 -2.14 16.05
C ILE A 2 17.92 -1.22 15.35
N ILE A 3 18.70 -1.74 14.40
CA ILE A 3 19.49 -0.88 13.53
C ILE A 3 18.46 -0.27 12.58
N PRO A 4 18.10 1.03 12.70
CA PRO A 4 17.15 1.64 11.78
C PRO A 4 17.73 1.52 10.38
N THR A 5 16.92 1.11 9.41
CA THR A 5 17.31 1.24 8.02
C THR A 5 17.53 2.74 7.78
N PRO A 6 18.68 3.16 7.25
CA PRO A 6 18.93 4.58 7.03
C PRO A 6 17.82 5.19 6.18
N ASN A 7 17.33 6.38 6.52
CA ASN A 7 16.34 7.13 5.72
C ASN A 7 16.82 7.38 4.27
N SER A 8 18.08 7.10 3.98
CA SER A 8 18.70 7.16 2.65
C SER A 8 18.81 5.81 1.94
N HIS A 9 18.26 4.71 2.52
CA HIS A 9 18.33 3.39 1.87
C HIS A 9 17.60 3.44 0.52
N ARG A 10 18.34 3.09 -0.52
CA ARG A 10 17.83 2.94 -1.90
C ARG A 10 18.08 1.50 -2.32
N PRO A 11 17.04 0.65 -2.27
CA PRO A 11 17.17 -0.74 -2.66
C PRO A 11 17.69 -0.89 -4.08
N THR A 12 18.59 -1.84 -4.26
CA THR A 12 19.09 -2.30 -5.57
C THR A 12 18.19 -3.42 -6.11
N LEU A 13 18.40 -3.78 -7.38
CA LEU A 13 17.69 -4.93 -7.96
C LEU A 13 17.93 -6.23 -7.16
N GLU A 14 19.12 -6.39 -6.59
CA GLU A 14 19.44 -7.57 -5.77
C GLU A 14 18.68 -7.59 -4.45
N ASP A 15 18.53 -6.44 -3.80
CA ASP A 15 17.73 -6.33 -2.57
C ASP A 15 16.26 -6.74 -2.82
N PHE A 16 15.70 -6.34 -3.97
CA PHE A 16 14.34 -6.77 -4.37
C PHE A 16 14.26 -8.27 -4.64
N ARG A 17 15.27 -8.88 -5.25
CA ARG A 17 15.34 -10.32 -5.49
C ARG A 17 15.46 -11.11 -4.19
N GLU A 18 16.28 -10.63 -3.27
CA GLU A 18 16.38 -11.21 -1.93
C GLU A 18 15.06 -11.10 -1.17
N ALA A 19 14.38 -9.94 -1.24
CA ALA A 19 13.06 -9.77 -0.65
C ALA A 19 12.04 -10.73 -1.29
N ALA A 20 12.04 -10.89 -2.62
CA ALA A 20 11.19 -11.83 -3.32
C ALA A 20 11.44 -13.29 -2.89
N TYR A 21 12.71 -13.65 -2.65
CA TYR A 21 13.04 -14.96 -2.10
C TYR A 21 12.52 -15.14 -0.67
N ARG A 22 12.68 -14.11 0.20
CA ARG A 22 12.21 -14.15 1.59
C ARG A 22 10.69 -14.30 1.68
N VAL A 23 9.92 -13.55 0.89
CA VAL A 23 8.45 -13.58 0.94
C VAL A 23 7.83 -14.80 0.24
N LYS A 24 8.63 -15.60 -0.46
CA LYS A 24 8.17 -16.78 -1.19
C LYS A 24 7.49 -17.80 -0.26
N GLY A 25 6.29 -18.22 -0.61
CA GLY A 25 5.49 -19.16 0.17
C GLY A 25 4.67 -18.51 1.29
N VAL A 26 4.83 -17.20 1.51
CA VAL A 26 4.05 -16.42 2.47
C VAL A 26 3.19 -15.39 1.74
N ALA A 27 3.79 -14.52 0.94
CA ALA A 27 3.02 -13.69 0.03
C ALA A 27 2.75 -14.45 -1.29
N ILE A 28 1.55 -14.28 -1.81
CA ILE A 28 1.16 -14.85 -3.10
C ILE A 28 1.83 -14.01 -4.21
N ARG A 29 2.49 -14.67 -5.18
CA ARG A 29 2.80 -14.03 -6.45
C ARG A 29 1.48 -13.85 -7.20
N THR A 30 0.86 -12.67 -7.07
CA THR A 30 -0.44 -12.39 -7.66
C THR A 30 -0.34 -12.36 -9.18
N PRO A 31 -1.24 -13.01 -9.93
CA PRO A 31 -1.19 -12.99 -11.39
C PRO A 31 -1.57 -11.60 -11.91
N LEU A 32 -1.10 -11.24 -13.10
CA LEU A 32 -1.68 -10.12 -13.85
C LEU A 32 -3.00 -10.54 -14.47
N VAL A 33 -4.08 -9.82 -14.18
CA VAL A 33 -5.44 -10.12 -14.65
C VAL A 33 -5.87 -9.05 -15.66
N PRO A 34 -6.30 -9.42 -16.89
CA PRO A 34 -6.80 -8.45 -17.85
C PRO A 34 -8.05 -7.73 -17.33
N LEU A 35 -8.13 -6.43 -17.61
CA LEU A 35 -9.36 -5.67 -17.36
C LEU A 35 -10.47 -6.18 -18.27
N ARG A 36 -11.61 -6.59 -17.71
CA ARG A 36 -12.76 -7.07 -18.48
C ARG A 36 -13.58 -5.90 -19.02
N ARG A 37 -13.11 -5.29 -20.10
CA ARG A 37 -13.83 -4.25 -20.83
C ARG A 37 -13.87 -4.54 -22.32
N TYR A 38 -14.87 -3.99 -23.02
CA TYR A 38 -15.11 -4.22 -24.44
C TYR A 38 -14.46 -3.19 -25.35
N ARG A 39 -13.95 -2.07 -24.81
CA ARG A 39 -13.20 -1.08 -25.60
C ARG A 39 -11.80 -1.60 -25.85
N GLU A 40 -11.32 -1.50 -27.09
CA GLU A 40 -9.99 -2.00 -27.48
C GLU A 40 -8.85 -1.36 -26.66
N GLU A 41 -8.93 -0.08 -26.41
CA GLU A 41 -7.99 0.69 -25.59
C GLU A 41 -7.91 0.23 -24.13
N ASP A 42 -9.04 -0.26 -23.57
CA ASP A 42 -9.10 -0.77 -22.19
C ASP A 42 -8.53 -2.19 -22.06
N GLN A 43 -8.46 -2.95 -23.17
CA GLN A 43 -7.84 -4.28 -23.18
C GLN A 43 -6.33 -4.25 -22.93
N LYS A 44 -5.72 -3.06 -22.99
CA LYS A 44 -4.30 -2.81 -22.67
C LYS A 44 -4.07 -2.50 -21.17
N ILE A 45 -5.06 -2.70 -20.33
CA ILE A 45 -4.95 -2.56 -18.89
C ILE A 45 -4.92 -3.95 -18.24
N LEU A 46 -3.85 -4.20 -17.48
CA LEU A 46 -3.70 -5.36 -16.60
C LEU A 46 -3.85 -4.91 -15.14
N LEU A 47 -4.38 -5.78 -14.32
CA LEU A 47 -4.60 -5.56 -12.90
C LEU A 47 -3.63 -6.41 -12.09
N LYS A 48 -2.94 -5.83 -11.12
CA LYS A 48 -2.11 -6.53 -10.12
C LYS A 48 -2.90 -6.61 -8.81
N PRO A 49 -3.67 -7.69 -8.58
CA PRO A 49 -4.69 -7.76 -7.53
C PRO A 49 -4.11 -8.16 -6.16
N GLU A 50 -3.46 -7.24 -5.46
CA GLU A 50 -2.89 -7.47 -4.14
C GLU A 50 -3.93 -7.68 -3.02
N MET A 51 -5.21 -7.41 -3.29
CA MET A 51 -6.29 -7.78 -2.37
C MET A 51 -6.49 -9.30 -2.21
N ILE A 52 -5.95 -10.13 -3.12
CA ILE A 52 -6.04 -11.59 -2.97
C ILE A 52 -4.95 -12.18 -2.07
N GLN A 53 -4.07 -11.36 -1.50
CA GLN A 53 -3.12 -11.79 -0.48
C GLN A 53 -3.84 -12.36 0.77
N PRO A 54 -3.19 -13.24 1.55
CA PRO A 54 -3.81 -13.86 2.74
C PRO A 54 -4.43 -12.88 3.73
N VAL A 55 -3.90 -11.65 3.77
CA VAL A 55 -4.39 -10.56 4.66
C VAL A 55 -5.25 -9.53 3.90
N GLY A 56 -5.61 -9.79 2.65
CA GLY A 56 -6.42 -8.89 1.84
C GLY A 56 -5.70 -7.63 1.34
N SER A 57 -4.37 -7.54 1.46
CA SER A 57 -3.60 -6.38 0.99
C SER A 57 -2.11 -6.68 0.76
N TYR A 58 -1.46 -5.82 -0.01
CA TYR A 58 -0.01 -5.88 -0.29
C TYR A 58 0.90 -5.80 0.95
N LYS A 59 0.36 -5.31 2.06
CA LYS A 59 1.14 -5.03 3.28
C LYS A 59 1.94 -6.24 3.77
N ILE A 60 1.43 -7.45 3.56
CA ILE A 60 2.13 -8.70 3.92
C ILE A 60 3.55 -8.78 3.38
N ARG A 61 3.81 -8.24 2.18
CA ARG A 61 5.11 -8.31 1.51
C ARG A 61 6.20 -7.56 2.29
N GLY A 62 5.94 -6.27 2.58
CA GLY A 62 6.87 -5.45 3.34
C GLY A 62 6.99 -5.90 4.79
N VAL A 63 5.85 -6.18 5.44
CA VAL A 63 5.82 -6.60 6.84
C VAL A 63 6.57 -7.92 7.06
N TYR A 64 6.32 -8.92 6.21
CA TYR A 64 7.04 -10.19 6.32
C TYR A 64 8.54 -10.00 6.08
N ASN A 65 8.91 -9.25 5.03
CA ASN A 65 10.31 -8.96 4.73
C ASN A 65 11.01 -8.27 5.90
N TRP A 66 10.35 -7.33 6.57
CA TRP A 66 10.88 -6.64 7.73
C TRP A 66 11.05 -7.57 8.94
N VAL A 67 10.00 -8.30 9.33
CA VAL A 67 10.03 -9.21 10.49
C VAL A 67 11.06 -10.32 10.29
N ALA A 68 11.19 -10.86 9.08
CA ALA A 68 12.17 -11.92 8.77
C ALA A 68 13.61 -11.47 8.95
N GLN A 69 13.91 -10.19 8.81
CA GLN A 69 15.24 -9.60 8.96
C GLN A 69 15.58 -9.19 10.41
N LEU A 70 14.59 -9.15 11.30
CA LEU A 70 14.85 -8.90 12.72
C LEU A 70 15.76 -9.98 13.31
N PRO A 71 16.77 -9.62 14.11
CA PRO A 71 17.53 -10.57 14.88
C PRO A 71 16.60 -11.47 15.72
N GLU A 72 16.86 -12.77 15.78
CA GLU A 72 15.96 -13.72 16.46
C GLU A 72 15.66 -13.32 17.91
N LYS A 73 16.67 -12.81 18.63
CA LYS A 73 16.51 -12.32 20.00
C LYS A 73 15.51 -11.18 20.10
N GLU A 74 15.57 -10.22 19.17
CA GLU A 74 14.66 -9.07 19.13
C GLU A 74 13.26 -9.53 18.71
N ARG A 75 13.16 -10.31 17.65
CA ARG A 75 11.88 -10.85 17.17
C ARG A 75 11.12 -11.64 18.25
N LYS A 76 11.82 -12.35 19.14
CA LYS A 76 11.21 -13.08 20.27
C LYS A 76 10.54 -12.18 21.30
N LYS A 77 10.87 -10.90 21.38
CA LYS A 77 10.12 -9.94 22.21
C LYS A 77 8.67 -9.78 21.72
N GLY A 78 8.47 -9.98 20.42
CA GLY A 78 7.23 -9.68 19.71
C GLY A 78 7.35 -8.46 18.83
N VAL A 79 6.28 -8.15 18.09
CA VAL A 79 6.23 -7.03 17.14
C VAL A 79 5.01 -6.16 17.39
N SER A 80 5.15 -4.84 17.27
CA SER A 80 4.06 -3.90 17.47
C SER A 80 3.99 -2.85 16.35
N THR A 81 2.81 -2.26 16.14
CA THR A 81 2.62 -1.16 15.19
C THR A 81 1.45 -0.27 15.60
N VAL A 82 1.48 0.98 15.20
CA VAL A 82 0.32 1.89 15.28
C VAL A 82 -0.50 1.76 13.99
N SER A 83 -1.60 1.04 14.06
CA SER A 83 -2.52 0.90 12.92
C SER A 83 -3.80 0.17 13.34
N ALA A 84 -4.95 0.62 12.85
CA ALA A 84 -6.24 -0.11 12.93
C ALA A 84 -6.59 -0.84 11.61
N GLY A 85 -5.72 -0.80 10.58
CA GLY A 85 -6.04 -1.24 9.22
C GLY A 85 -5.17 -2.38 8.70
N ASN A 86 -4.89 -2.32 7.39
CA ASN A 86 -4.14 -3.36 6.67
C ASN A 86 -2.75 -3.65 7.25
N MET A 87 -2.10 -2.66 7.88
CA MET A 87 -0.77 -2.84 8.48
C MET A 87 -0.84 -3.75 9.72
N SER A 88 -1.77 -3.49 10.65
CA SER A 88 -1.93 -4.32 11.85
C SER A 88 -2.32 -5.76 11.49
N GLN A 89 -3.26 -5.94 10.55
CA GLN A 89 -3.65 -7.27 10.10
C GLN A 89 -2.46 -8.04 9.49
N ALA A 90 -1.65 -7.38 8.68
CA ALA A 90 -0.44 -7.98 8.11
C ALA A 90 0.57 -8.36 9.21
N LEU A 91 0.78 -7.46 10.19
CA LEU A 91 1.72 -7.72 11.28
C LEU A 91 1.25 -8.89 12.16
N GLY A 92 -0.03 -8.93 12.53
CA GLY A 92 -0.59 -10.03 13.32
C GLY A 92 -0.49 -11.38 12.60
N TYR A 93 -0.80 -11.42 11.29
CA TYR A 93 -0.64 -12.62 10.48
C TYR A 93 0.82 -13.09 10.42
N VAL A 94 1.74 -12.17 10.20
CA VAL A 94 3.18 -12.47 10.12
C VAL A 94 3.72 -12.92 11.49
N ALA A 95 3.30 -12.27 12.58
CA ALA A 95 3.67 -12.67 13.93
C ALA A 95 3.26 -14.12 14.24
N ASN A 96 2.06 -14.53 13.81
CA ASN A 96 1.60 -15.92 13.94
C ASN A 96 2.49 -16.91 13.17
N ILE A 97 2.98 -16.55 11.97
CA ILE A 97 3.92 -17.39 11.22
C ILE A 97 5.21 -17.62 12.00
N PHE A 98 5.74 -16.57 12.65
CA PHE A 98 6.96 -16.65 13.44
C PHE A 98 6.74 -17.18 14.88
N GLY A 99 5.49 -17.36 15.31
CA GLY A 99 5.14 -17.80 16.67
C GLY A 99 5.56 -16.79 17.75
N VAL A 100 5.45 -15.49 17.46
CA VAL A 100 5.82 -14.39 18.35
C VAL A 100 4.61 -13.55 18.75
N PRO A 101 4.63 -12.91 19.95
CA PRO A 101 3.56 -11.97 20.31
C PRO A 101 3.43 -10.80 19.34
N SER A 102 2.22 -10.26 19.23
CA SER A 102 1.99 -9.05 18.43
C SER A 102 1.02 -8.09 19.12
N ARG A 103 1.26 -6.78 18.92
CA ARG A 103 0.43 -5.71 19.50
C ARG A 103 0.05 -4.70 18.43
N ALA A 104 -1.23 -4.28 18.41
CA ALA A 104 -1.70 -3.14 17.65
C ALA A 104 -2.08 -1.99 18.58
N ILE A 105 -1.48 -0.84 18.36
CA ILE A 105 -1.85 0.43 19.00
C ILE A 105 -2.88 1.09 18.07
N ILE A 106 -4.08 1.33 18.58
CA ILE A 106 -5.24 1.74 17.79
C ILE A 106 -5.83 3.01 18.40
N PRO A 107 -6.13 4.04 17.59
CA PRO A 107 -6.76 5.25 18.09
C PRO A 107 -8.17 4.97 18.65
N ASP A 108 -8.55 5.68 19.71
CA ASP A 108 -9.81 5.52 20.46
C ASP A 108 -11.07 5.80 19.64
N TYR A 109 -10.94 6.52 18.53
CA TYR A 109 -12.01 6.78 17.56
C TYR A 109 -12.12 5.75 16.43
N ALA A 110 -11.27 4.72 16.43
CA ALA A 110 -11.30 3.70 15.36
C ALA A 110 -12.60 2.87 15.43
N PRO A 111 -13.20 2.56 14.28
CA PRO A 111 -14.40 1.70 14.24
C PRO A 111 -14.11 0.31 14.82
N GLU A 112 -15.07 -0.24 15.59
CA GLU A 112 -14.95 -1.57 16.19
C GLU A 112 -14.67 -2.66 15.15
N THR A 113 -15.21 -2.54 13.94
CA THR A 113 -14.95 -3.48 12.84
C THR A 113 -13.46 -3.58 12.48
N LYS A 114 -12.72 -2.47 12.56
CA LYS A 114 -11.26 -2.43 12.33
C LYS A 114 -10.49 -3.04 13.51
N ILE A 115 -10.95 -2.81 14.74
CA ILE A 115 -10.36 -3.39 15.96
C ILE A 115 -10.52 -4.91 15.92
N GLU A 116 -11.71 -5.40 15.65
CA GLU A 116 -12.01 -6.83 15.54
C GLU A 116 -11.21 -7.52 14.42
N ALA A 117 -10.94 -6.83 13.32
CA ALA A 117 -10.10 -7.37 12.27
C ALA A 117 -8.67 -7.68 12.75
N SER A 118 -8.10 -6.85 13.61
CA SER A 118 -6.78 -7.12 14.24
C SER A 118 -6.84 -8.21 15.32
N ARG A 119 -7.92 -8.25 16.13
CA ARG A 119 -8.14 -9.31 17.13
C ARG A 119 -8.20 -10.70 16.54
N ARG A 120 -8.73 -10.87 15.32
CA ARG A 120 -8.78 -12.16 14.60
C ARG A 120 -7.41 -12.80 14.40
N TYR A 121 -6.36 -11.99 14.37
CA TYR A 121 -4.98 -12.47 14.29
C TYR A 121 -4.33 -12.70 15.65
N GLY A 122 -5.08 -12.60 16.76
CA GLY A 122 -4.57 -12.83 18.11
C GLY A 122 -3.70 -11.71 18.66
N MET A 123 -3.80 -10.52 18.10
CA MET A 123 -3.03 -9.36 18.55
C MET A 123 -3.52 -8.84 19.91
N ASP A 124 -2.59 -8.42 20.75
CA ASP A 124 -2.86 -7.55 21.90
C ASP A 124 -3.28 -6.17 21.39
N ILE A 125 -4.44 -5.68 21.81
CA ILE A 125 -4.98 -4.40 21.34
C ILE A 125 -4.85 -3.36 22.44
N LEU A 126 -4.10 -2.31 22.15
CA LEU A 126 -3.93 -1.16 23.01
C LEU A 126 -4.61 0.06 22.38
N VAL A 127 -5.73 0.49 23.00
CA VAL A 127 -6.49 1.66 22.53
C VAL A 127 -5.92 2.90 23.21
N MET A 128 -5.55 3.91 22.42
CA MET A 128 -4.92 5.14 22.89
C MET A 128 -5.55 6.39 22.24
N THR A 129 -5.47 7.51 22.93
CA THR A 129 -5.77 8.82 22.35
C THR A 129 -4.66 9.25 21.38
N LEU A 130 -4.94 10.20 20.46
CA LEU A 130 -3.92 10.70 19.55
C LEU A 130 -2.64 11.24 20.23
N PRO A 131 -2.71 12.02 21.31
CA PRO A 131 -1.51 12.47 22.02
C PRO A 131 -0.66 11.30 22.56
N GLU A 132 -1.30 10.26 23.12
CA GLU A 132 -0.61 9.07 23.61
C GLU A 132 0.04 8.28 22.47
N ILE A 133 -0.61 8.23 21.30
CA ILE A 133 -0.05 7.59 20.11
C ILE A 133 1.21 8.33 19.62
N TYR A 134 1.21 9.67 19.58
CA TYR A 134 2.39 10.44 19.22
C TYR A 134 3.54 10.19 20.20
N GLU A 135 3.27 10.19 21.51
CA GLU A 135 4.27 9.86 22.53
C GLU A 135 4.81 8.43 22.36
N TYR A 136 3.94 7.45 22.05
CA TYR A 136 4.33 6.07 21.79
C TYR A 136 5.24 5.95 20.56
N ILE A 137 4.96 6.70 19.48
CA ILE A 137 5.77 6.69 18.26
C ILE A 137 7.16 7.29 18.53
N GLU A 138 7.24 8.39 19.28
CA GLU A 138 8.51 9.05 19.63
C GLU A 138 9.35 8.22 20.59
N ASN A 139 8.70 7.55 21.54
CA ASN A 139 9.35 6.81 22.63
C ASN A 139 8.74 5.40 22.78
N PRO A 140 8.87 4.52 21.78
CA PRO A 140 8.27 3.20 21.85
C PRO A 140 8.90 2.37 22.98
N PRO A 141 8.08 1.67 23.79
CA PRO A 141 8.60 0.76 24.83
C PRO A 141 9.46 -0.36 24.23
N ASP A 142 10.49 -0.81 24.94
CA ASP A 142 11.45 -1.86 24.49
C ASP A 142 10.90 -3.30 24.74
N ASP A 143 9.60 -3.45 24.99
CA ASP A 143 8.93 -4.74 25.18
C ASP A 143 8.54 -5.44 23.87
N TYR A 144 8.44 -4.68 22.77
CA TYR A 144 8.19 -5.15 21.39
C TYR A 144 9.14 -4.49 20.40
N CYS A 145 9.40 -5.17 19.27
CA CYS A 145 9.99 -4.50 18.11
C CYS A 145 8.91 -3.66 17.43
N PHE A 146 9.06 -2.35 17.53
CA PHE A 146 8.08 -1.41 16.97
C PHE A 146 8.30 -1.19 15.47
N LEU A 147 7.28 -1.51 14.67
CA LEU A 147 7.21 -1.17 13.25
C LEU A 147 6.57 0.20 13.09
N ASN A 148 7.38 1.25 12.92
CA ASN A 148 6.88 2.55 12.54
C ASN A 148 6.55 2.57 11.05
N GLY A 149 5.27 2.35 10.72
CA GLY A 149 4.81 2.29 9.34
C GLY A 149 4.97 3.59 8.54
N LEU A 150 5.28 4.71 9.20
CA LEU A 150 5.50 6.02 8.57
C LEU A 150 6.96 6.25 8.16
N GLU A 151 7.92 5.57 8.79
CA GLU A 151 9.35 5.85 8.65
C GLU A 151 10.22 4.61 8.38
N GLU A 152 9.63 3.39 8.36
CA GLU A 152 10.40 2.16 8.19
C GLU A 152 10.74 1.89 6.72
N PHE A 153 11.89 2.35 6.28
CA PHE A 153 12.39 2.18 4.90
C PHE A 153 12.62 0.72 4.50
N GLY A 154 12.80 -0.20 5.45
CA GLY A 154 12.91 -1.65 5.19
C GLY A 154 11.65 -2.27 4.58
N LEU A 155 10.52 -1.52 4.56
CA LEU A 155 9.31 -1.94 3.86
C LEU A 155 9.44 -1.83 2.33
N LEU A 156 10.33 -0.96 1.81
CA LEU A 156 10.52 -0.72 0.37
C LEU A 156 10.85 -2.00 -0.39
N ASP A 157 11.80 -2.80 0.14
CA ASP A 157 12.28 -4.02 -0.51
C ASP A 157 11.14 -5.01 -0.73
N GLY A 158 10.35 -5.24 0.33
CA GLY A 158 9.21 -6.15 0.27
C GLY A 158 8.11 -5.65 -0.66
N HIS A 159 7.79 -4.36 -0.62
CA HIS A 159 6.78 -3.75 -1.51
C HIS A 159 7.26 -3.73 -2.96
N GLY A 160 8.55 -3.53 -3.20
CA GLY A 160 9.14 -3.52 -4.54
C GLY A 160 9.05 -4.86 -5.26
N THR A 161 8.84 -5.97 -4.55
CA THR A 161 8.58 -7.28 -5.18
C THR A 161 7.37 -7.25 -6.12
N ILE A 162 6.43 -6.33 -5.93
CA ILE A 162 5.30 -6.11 -6.84
C ILE A 162 5.79 -5.58 -8.19
N GLY A 163 6.67 -4.57 -8.17
CA GLY A 163 7.27 -4.00 -9.39
C GLY A 163 8.12 -5.02 -10.14
N LEU A 164 8.89 -5.84 -9.40
CA LEU A 164 9.66 -6.94 -9.96
C LEU A 164 8.76 -7.93 -10.71
N GLU A 165 7.70 -8.42 -10.05
CA GLU A 165 6.74 -9.36 -10.63
C GLU A 165 6.00 -8.77 -11.84
N ILE A 166 5.62 -7.49 -11.82
CA ILE A 166 4.98 -6.82 -12.96
C ILE A 166 5.89 -6.83 -14.18
N MET A 167 7.16 -6.46 -14.02
CA MET A 167 8.08 -6.38 -15.16
C MET A 167 8.52 -7.74 -15.68
N GLU A 168 8.54 -8.78 -14.81
CA GLU A 168 8.78 -10.15 -15.23
C GLU A 168 7.60 -10.74 -16.03
N ASP A 169 6.35 -10.44 -15.62
CA ASP A 169 5.13 -11.01 -16.22
C ASP A 169 4.63 -10.19 -17.44
N ALA A 170 4.93 -8.89 -17.51
CA ALA A 170 4.55 -7.98 -18.59
C ALA A 170 5.69 -6.99 -18.91
N PRO A 171 6.77 -7.44 -19.55
CA PRO A 171 7.95 -6.60 -19.83
C PRO A 171 7.68 -5.45 -20.83
N ASP A 172 6.58 -5.51 -21.55
CA ASP A 172 6.12 -4.48 -22.50
C ASP A 172 5.29 -3.36 -21.81
N THR A 173 5.08 -3.41 -20.50
CA THR A 173 4.37 -2.36 -19.74
C THR A 173 5.01 -0.99 -19.95
N ASP A 174 4.21 0.01 -20.35
CA ASP A 174 4.63 1.39 -20.54
C ASP A 174 4.39 2.24 -19.28
N THR A 175 3.27 1.99 -18.58
CA THR A 175 2.89 2.75 -17.38
C THR A 175 2.33 1.86 -16.28
N ILE A 176 2.78 2.10 -15.05
CA ILE A 176 2.23 1.48 -13.84
C ILE A 176 1.53 2.58 -13.03
N PHE A 177 0.23 2.45 -12.76
CA PHE A 177 -0.47 3.28 -11.79
C PHE A 177 -0.47 2.62 -10.42
N VAL A 178 -0.14 3.39 -9.38
CA VAL A 178 0.00 2.89 -8.02
C VAL A 178 -0.52 3.90 -7.00
N PRO A 179 -1.28 3.50 -5.96
CA PRO A 179 -1.76 4.44 -4.95
C PRO A 179 -0.59 5.01 -4.13
N VAL A 180 -0.70 6.28 -3.76
CA VAL A 180 0.29 6.95 -2.89
C VAL A 180 -0.40 7.39 -1.60
N GLY A 181 -0.09 6.70 -0.49
CA GLY A 181 -0.39 7.15 0.86
C GLY A 181 0.87 7.73 1.47
N ILE A 182 1.65 6.93 2.23
CA ILE A 182 2.94 7.35 2.78
C ILE A 182 4.03 7.42 1.71
N GLY A 183 3.97 6.60 0.66
CA GLY A 183 4.94 6.58 -0.45
C GLY A 183 5.73 5.28 -0.58
N PHE A 184 5.83 4.43 0.44
CA PHE A 184 6.64 3.20 0.40
C PHE A 184 6.20 2.20 -0.68
N LEU A 185 4.90 2.02 -0.89
CA LEU A 185 4.42 1.13 -1.95
C LEU A 185 4.84 1.64 -3.33
N SER A 186 4.49 2.89 -3.62
CA SER A 186 4.72 3.49 -4.93
C SER A 186 6.20 3.58 -5.27
N SER A 187 7.02 4.01 -4.31
CA SER A 187 8.47 4.11 -4.51
C SER A 187 9.14 2.75 -4.63
N GLY A 188 8.74 1.76 -3.82
CA GLY A 188 9.23 0.39 -3.94
C GLY A 188 8.92 -0.22 -5.31
N VAL A 189 7.67 -0.09 -5.79
CA VAL A 189 7.25 -0.54 -7.13
C VAL A 189 8.07 0.17 -8.21
N ALA A 190 8.26 1.49 -8.10
CA ALA A 190 8.99 2.28 -9.07
C ALA A 190 10.46 1.89 -9.15
N LEU A 191 11.14 1.78 -8.00
CA LEU A 191 12.55 1.40 -7.94
C LEU A 191 12.78 0.02 -8.56
N ALA A 192 11.95 -0.97 -8.20
CA ALA A 192 12.08 -2.33 -8.73
C ALA A 192 11.77 -2.39 -10.24
N ALA A 193 10.69 -1.75 -10.69
CA ALA A 193 10.31 -1.75 -12.09
C ALA A 193 11.35 -1.04 -12.97
N LYS A 194 11.82 0.15 -12.56
CA LYS A 194 12.82 0.93 -13.29
C LYS A 194 14.20 0.27 -13.29
N ALA A 195 14.54 -0.53 -12.29
CA ALA A 195 15.77 -1.34 -12.30
C ALA A 195 15.78 -2.40 -13.42
N LEU A 196 14.61 -2.88 -13.86
CA LEU A 196 14.46 -3.84 -14.96
C LEU A 196 14.19 -3.13 -16.31
N LYS A 197 13.38 -2.08 -16.31
CA LYS A 197 13.04 -1.29 -17.51
C LYS A 197 13.10 0.19 -17.16
N PRO A 198 14.24 0.87 -17.37
CA PRO A 198 14.38 2.30 -17.02
C PRO A 198 13.38 3.24 -17.69
N SER A 199 12.78 2.81 -18.81
CA SER A 199 11.79 3.60 -19.56
C SER A 199 10.34 3.43 -19.08
N VAL A 200 10.06 2.51 -18.14
CA VAL A 200 8.71 2.36 -17.59
C VAL A 200 8.35 3.58 -16.74
N ARG A 201 7.16 4.10 -16.94
CA ARG A 201 6.65 5.21 -16.11
C ARG A 201 5.86 4.65 -14.93
N VAL A 202 6.09 5.21 -13.76
CA VAL A 202 5.32 4.88 -12.56
C VAL A 202 4.62 6.14 -12.07
N ILE A 203 3.29 6.13 -12.15
CA ILE A 203 2.44 7.26 -11.83
C ILE A 203 1.72 6.98 -10.50
N GLY A 204 2.01 7.82 -9.52
CA GLY A 204 1.32 7.81 -8.25
C GLY A 204 -0.13 8.34 -8.37
N VAL A 205 -1.03 7.85 -7.53
CA VAL A 205 -2.41 8.33 -7.51
C VAL A 205 -2.83 8.73 -6.10
N ASN A 206 -3.23 10.00 -5.93
CA ASN A 206 -3.91 10.51 -4.73
C ASN A 206 -5.43 10.66 -4.99
N ALA A 207 -6.23 10.65 -3.94
CA ALA A 207 -7.62 11.10 -4.00
C ALA A 207 -7.68 12.64 -4.07
N GLU A 208 -8.64 13.20 -4.83
CA GLU A 208 -8.84 14.65 -4.89
C GLU A 208 -9.11 15.28 -3.51
N LEU A 209 -9.77 14.52 -2.62
CA LEU A 209 -10.04 14.98 -1.25
C LEU A 209 -8.85 14.84 -0.31
N SER A 210 -7.80 14.10 -0.70
CA SER A 210 -6.55 13.93 0.07
C SER A 210 -5.33 14.02 -0.86
N PRO A 211 -5.03 15.22 -1.43
CA PRO A 211 -4.04 15.41 -2.47
C PRO A 211 -2.62 15.65 -1.94
N GLY A 212 -2.24 15.08 -0.81
CA GLY A 212 -1.02 15.42 -0.08
C GLY A 212 0.24 15.43 -0.94
N PHE A 213 0.56 14.33 -1.63
CA PHE A 213 1.74 14.28 -2.51
C PHE A 213 1.57 15.12 -3.77
N TYR A 214 0.38 15.15 -4.37
CA TYR A 214 0.12 15.97 -5.55
C TYR A 214 0.41 17.45 -5.30
N GLU A 215 -0.13 18.00 -4.21
CA GLU A 215 0.09 19.39 -3.84
C GLU A 215 1.53 19.66 -3.38
N SER A 216 2.12 18.74 -2.62
CA SER A 216 3.49 18.89 -2.13
C SER A 216 4.53 18.89 -3.26
N LEU A 217 4.37 18.03 -4.27
CA LEU A 217 5.22 18.03 -5.45
C LEU A 217 5.04 19.29 -6.30
N ARG A 218 3.80 19.78 -6.45
CA ARG A 218 3.51 21.02 -7.20
C ARG A 218 4.14 22.23 -6.54
N GLU A 219 4.11 22.30 -5.21
CA GLU A 219 4.66 23.42 -4.43
C GLU A 219 6.15 23.24 -4.07
N ASN A 220 6.75 22.09 -4.41
CA ASN A 220 8.13 21.71 -4.06
C ASN A 220 8.43 21.86 -2.54
N LYS A 221 7.45 21.49 -1.72
CA LYS A 221 7.52 21.47 -0.24
C LYS A 221 6.36 20.66 0.32
N VAL A 222 6.50 20.20 1.56
CA VAL A 222 5.38 19.55 2.25
C VAL A 222 4.22 20.53 2.43
N VAL A 223 3.07 20.17 1.89
CA VAL A 223 1.79 20.87 2.04
C VAL A 223 0.91 20.09 3.00
N PRO A 224 0.59 20.62 4.18
CA PRO A 224 -0.37 19.99 5.07
C PRO A 224 -1.74 19.88 4.40
N VAL A 225 -2.35 18.72 4.48
CA VAL A 225 -3.71 18.47 3.99
C VAL A 225 -4.54 17.98 5.17
N GLU A 226 -5.69 18.62 5.37
CA GLU A 226 -6.63 18.20 6.42
C GLU A 226 -7.20 16.81 6.09
N PRO A 227 -7.38 15.94 7.09
CA PRO A 227 -8.01 14.64 6.89
C PRO A 227 -9.42 14.81 6.29
N ALA A 228 -9.66 14.14 5.17
CA ALA A 228 -10.93 14.22 4.45
C ALA A 228 -11.68 12.89 4.46
N ASN A 229 -13.00 12.97 4.31
CA ASN A 229 -13.84 11.77 4.17
C ASN A 229 -13.79 11.25 2.72
N THR A 230 -12.66 10.65 2.37
CA THR A 230 -12.45 10.01 1.06
C THR A 230 -12.78 8.51 1.12
N LEU A 231 -13.19 7.94 -0.02
CA LEU A 231 -13.30 6.48 -0.20
C LEU A 231 -11.93 5.80 -0.08
N ALA A 232 -10.85 6.51 -0.39
CA ALA A 232 -9.48 6.02 -0.34
C ALA A 232 -8.84 6.27 1.05
N ASP A 233 -9.55 5.97 2.14
CA ASP A 233 -9.17 6.24 3.53
C ASP A 233 -7.82 5.61 3.94
N ALA A 234 -7.41 4.50 3.32
CA ALA A 234 -6.14 3.84 3.60
C ALA A 234 -4.89 4.55 3.00
N ILE A 235 -5.07 5.67 2.29
CA ILE A 235 -3.99 6.52 1.77
C ILE A 235 -4.20 8.00 2.12
N ASN A 236 -4.95 8.27 3.19
CA ASN A 236 -5.20 9.61 3.72
C ASN A 236 -4.17 9.92 4.84
N ASP A 237 -2.89 9.77 4.50
CA ASP A 237 -1.78 9.90 5.43
C ASP A 237 -1.06 11.26 5.25
N PRO A 238 -0.43 11.81 6.30
CA PRO A 238 0.41 13.00 6.17
C PRO A 238 1.65 12.72 5.32
N VAL A 239 2.12 13.73 4.60
CA VAL A 239 3.39 13.70 3.86
C VAL A 239 4.52 14.17 4.77
N SER A 240 5.63 13.44 4.82
CA SER A 240 6.88 13.88 5.45
C SER A 240 7.89 14.37 4.40
N GLU A 241 8.89 15.15 4.83
CA GLU A 241 9.94 15.66 3.92
C GLU A 241 10.75 14.52 3.28
N ASP A 242 11.11 13.50 4.06
CA ASP A 242 11.85 12.33 3.55
C ASP A 242 11.04 11.54 2.51
N MET A 243 9.73 11.41 2.75
CA MET A 243 8.86 10.70 1.81
C MET A 243 8.54 11.52 0.58
N LEU A 244 8.40 12.85 0.70
CA LEU A 244 8.27 13.73 -0.46
C LEU A 244 9.48 13.60 -1.38
N LYS A 245 10.69 13.67 -0.83
CA LYS A 245 11.93 13.49 -1.57
C LYS A 245 12.02 12.10 -2.23
N LEU A 246 11.65 11.04 -1.50
CA LEU A 246 11.64 9.68 -2.05
C LEU A 246 10.69 9.56 -3.23
N VAL A 247 9.48 10.09 -3.12
CA VAL A 247 8.45 10.05 -4.17
C VAL A 247 8.89 10.88 -5.38
N GLU A 248 9.44 12.09 -5.17
CA GLU A 248 9.98 12.95 -6.22
C GLU A 248 11.11 12.26 -7.03
N GLU A 249 12.01 11.55 -6.34
CA GLU A 249 13.13 10.86 -6.98
C GLU A 249 12.70 9.59 -7.74
N THR A 250 11.58 8.97 -7.38
CA THR A 250 11.24 7.62 -7.87
C THR A 250 10.08 7.61 -8.86
N LEU A 251 9.06 8.45 -8.68
CA LEU A 251 7.87 8.48 -9.54
C LEU A 251 8.04 9.45 -10.72
N ASP A 252 7.29 9.19 -11.79
CA ASP A 252 7.25 10.07 -12.98
C ASP A 252 6.14 11.13 -12.85
N GLY A 253 5.45 11.16 -11.74
CA GLY A 253 4.41 12.11 -11.37
C GLY A 253 3.35 11.51 -10.49
N VAL A 254 2.47 12.37 -9.99
CA VAL A 254 1.28 12.01 -9.20
C VAL A 254 0.06 12.66 -9.85
N VAL A 255 -1.03 11.90 -9.97
CA VAL A 255 -2.31 12.37 -10.51
C VAL A 255 -3.41 12.23 -9.47
N LEU A 256 -4.51 12.96 -9.68
CA LEU A 256 -5.68 12.92 -8.80
C LEU A 256 -6.78 12.04 -9.40
N ALA A 257 -7.51 11.34 -8.53
CA ALA A 257 -8.74 10.65 -8.87
C ALA A 257 -9.89 11.18 -8.00
N SER A 258 -11.02 11.53 -8.65
CA SER A 258 -12.20 11.98 -7.92
C SER A 258 -12.94 10.83 -7.23
N GLU A 259 -13.70 11.16 -6.19
CA GLU A 259 -14.48 10.18 -5.42
C GLU A 259 -15.46 9.39 -6.32
N ASP A 260 -16.04 10.04 -7.33
CA ASP A 260 -16.93 9.37 -8.27
C ASP A 260 -16.19 8.35 -9.14
N LYS A 261 -14.96 8.68 -9.59
CA LYS A 261 -14.14 7.76 -10.35
C LYS A 261 -13.66 6.59 -9.50
N ILE A 262 -13.32 6.82 -8.23
CA ILE A 262 -12.97 5.76 -7.29
C ILE A 262 -14.17 4.85 -7.07
N ARG A 263 -15.36 5.39 -6.85
CA ARG A 263 -16.61 4.63 -6.69
C ARG A 263 -16.92 3.78 -7.92
N ASP A 264 -16.81 4.36 -9.10
CA ASP A 264 -17.01 3.66 -10.37
C ASP A 264 -16.02 2.52 -10.55
N ALA A 265 -14.74 2.73 -10.18
CA ALA A 265 -13.70 1.70 -10.23
C ALA A 265 -13.97 0.54 -9.25
N ILE A 266 -14.39 0.82 -8.00
CA ILE A 266 -14.78 -0.20 -7.02
C ILE A 266 -15.92 -1.05 -7.58
N ARG A 267 -16.98 -0.38 -8.06
CA ARG A 267 -18.14 -1.05 -8.64
C ARG A 267 -17.75 -1.89 -9.86
N PHE A 268 -16.95 -1.33 -10.75
CA PHE A 268 -16.48 -2.03 -11.96
C PHE A 268 -15.68 -3.29 -11.60
N LEU A 269 -14.71 -3.18 -10.69
CA LEU A 269 -13.91 -4.32 -10.25
C LEU A 269 -14.80 -5.42 -9.67
N ALA A 270 -15.75 -5.09 -8.81
CA ALA A 270 -16.64 -6.07 -8.20
C ALA A 270 -17.58 -6.75 -9.24
N VAL A 271 -18.20 -5.95 -10.12
CA VAL A 271 -19.23 -6.44 -11.04
C VAL A 271 -18.63 -7.11 -12.26
N GLU A 272 -17.59 -6.55 -12.87
CA GLU A 272 -17.03 -7.07 -14.13
C GLU A 272 -15.84 -8.01 -13.89
N ASN A 273 -14.87 -7.61 -13.09
CA ASN A 273 -13.67 -8.41 -12.82
C ASN A 273 -13.84 -9.44 -11.68
N LYS A 274 -14.93 -9.35 -10.88
CA LYS A 274 -15.16 -10.20 -9.70
C LYS A 274 -14.08 -10.04 -8.63
N LEU A 275 -13.53 -8.82 -8.54
CA LEU A 275 -12.51 -8.43 -7.57
C LEU A 275 -13.09 -7.38 -6.61
N VAL A 276 -13.02 -7.64 -5.31
CA VAL A 276 -13.45 -6.69 -4.29
C VAL A 276 -12.25 -5.86 -3.87
N ALA A 277 -12.30 -4.54 -4.14
CA ALA A 277 -11.27 -3.60 -3.76
C ALA A 277 -11.82 -2.52 -2.82
N GLU A 278 -11.02 -2.06 -1.88
CA GLU A 278 -11.26 -0.82 -1.13
C GLU A 278 -10.94 0.41 -2.00
N GLY A 279 -11.28 1.62 -1.54
CA GLY A 279 -11.05 2.86 -2.31
C GLY A 279 -9.59 3.05 -2.70
N ALA A 280 -8.66 2.89 -1.75
CA ALA A 280 -7.22 2.92 -2.03
C ALA A 280 -6.77 1.80 -2.98
N GLY A 281 -7.43 0.65 -2.95
CA GLY A 281 -7.17 -0.46 -3.86
C GLY A 281 -7.65 -0.20 -5.29
N ALA A 282 -8.73 0.54 -5.47
CA ALA A 282 -9.35 0.82 -6.76
C ALA A 282 -8.84 2.09 -7.45
N ILE A 283 -8.15 2.97 -6.71
CA ILE A 283 -7.80 4.33 -7.18
C ILE A 283 -6.88 4.32 -8.41
N SER A 284 -5.97 3.33 -8.51
CA SER A 284 -5.09 3.18 -9.66
C SER A 284 -5.84 2.91 -10.95
N LEU A 285 -6.90 2.08 -10.88
CA LEU A 285 -7.78 1.84 -12.01
C LEU A 285 -8.60 3.09 -12.36
N ALA A 286 -9.09 3.84 -11.35
CA ALA A 286 -9.80 5.09 -11.57
C ALA A 286 -8.98 6.10 -12.38
N ALA A 287 -7.69 6.25 -12.04
CA ALA A 287 -6.76 7.11 -12.77
C ALA A 287 -6.48 6.58 -14.18
N ALA A 288 -6.17 5.29 -14.33
CA ALA A 288 -5.87 4.68 -15.62
C ALA A 288 -7.03 4.80 -16.62
N LEU A 289 -8.27 4.62 -16.17
CA LEU A 289 -9.48 4.78 -17.00
C LEU A 289 -9.77 6.24 -17.38
N SER A 290 -9.18 7.19 -16.64
CA SER A 290 -9.31 8.63 -16.92
C SER A 290 -8.17 9.16 -17.79
N THR A 291 -7.15 8.34 -18.06
CA THR A 291 -5.97 8.69 -18.89
C THR A 291 -6.10 8.07 -20.27
N PRO A 292 -6.02 8.86 -21.38
CA PRO A 292 -6.07 8.34 -22.75
C PRO A 292 -4.99 7.29 -23.02
N PHE A 293 -5.27 6.34 -23.93
CA PHE A 293 -4.35 5.27 -24.26
C PHE A 293 -3.02 5.83 -24.83
N GLU A 294 -3.09 6.86 -25.65
CA GLU A 294 -1.94 7.53 -26.27
C GLU A 294 -0.95 8.07 -25.21
N GLU A 295 -1.47 8.40 -24.03
CA GLU A 295 -0.64 8.90 -22.93
C GLU A 295 -0.15 7.76 -22.04
N ARG A 296 -1.00 6.74 -21.75
CA ARG A 296 -0.67 5.68 -20.78
C ARG A 296 0.00 4.45 -21.41
N GLY A 297 -0.27 4.12 -22.66
CA GLY A 297 0.20 2.91 -23.33
C GLY A 297 -0.29 1.61 -22.66
N ASN A 298 0.51 0.54 -22.79
CA ASN A 298 0.29 -0.72 -22.06
C ASN A 298 0.41 -0.47 -20.55
N THR A 299 -0.65 -0.76 -19.81
CA THR A 299 -0.81 -0.27 -18.45
C THR A 299 -0.97 -1.41 -17.44
N VAL A 300 -0.35 -1.26 -16.27
CA VAL A 300 -0.65 -2.09 -15.10
C VAL A 300 -1.18 -1.21 -13.98
N CYS A 301 -2.31 -1.62 -13.37
CA CYS A 301 -2.86 -0.98 -12.18
C CYS A 301 -2.61 -1.84 -10.94
N VAL A 302 -1.92 -1.30 -9.95
CA VAL A 302 -1.73 -1.99 -8.67
C VAL A 302 -2.99 -1.80 -7.82
N LEU A 303 -3.72 -2.89 -7.57
CA LEU A 303 -4.90 -2.92 -6.71
C LEU A 303 -4.46 -3.32 -5.29
N SER A 304 -4.17 -2.33 -4.46
CA SER A 304 -3.37 -2.50 -3.24
C SER A 304 -4.05 -3.27 -2.10
N GLY A 305 -5.37 -3.24 -2.00
CA GLY A 305 -6.11 -3.90 -0.91
C GLY A 305 -7.62 -3.97 -1.14
N GLY A 306 -8.28 -4.79 -0.31
CA GLY A 306 -9.72 -5.07 -0.41
C GLY A 306 -10.48 -4.95 0.92
N SER A 307 -9.91 -4.33 1.94
CA SER A 307 -10.53 -4.19 3.28
C SER A 307 -11.62 -3.10 3.30
N ILE A 308 -12.61 -3.24 2.41
CA ILE A 308 -13.77 -2.33 2.36
C ILE A 308 -14.87 -2.76 3.35
N ASP A 309 -15.48 -1.78 4.01
CA ASP A 309 -16.65 -2.01 4.85
C ASP A 309 -17.81 -2.59 4.01
N PRO A 310 -18.47 -3.69 4.47
CA PRO A 310 -19.56 -4.33 3.73
C PRO A 310 -20.75 -3.42 3.44
N GLU A 311 -21.09 -2.53 4.37
CA GLU A 311 -22.18 -1.57 4.18
C GLU A 311 -21.83 -0.54 3.11
N LYS A 312 -20.59 0.01 3.17
CA LYS A 312 -20.04 0.92 2.14
C LYS A 312 -20.02 0.25 0.76
N LEU A 313 -19.57 -1.00 0.67
CA LEU A 313 -19.59 -1.76 -0.59
C LEU A 313 -21.01 -1.94 -1.11
N SER A 314 -21.96 -2.31 -0.23
CA SER A 314 -23.36 -2.48 -0.60
C SER A 314 -23.97 -1.19 -1.17
N GLN A 315 -23.69 -0.04 -0.55
CA GLN A 315 -24.14 1.27 -1.02
C GLN A 315 -23.57 1.59 -2.42
N ILE A 316 -22.27 1.35 -2.63
CA ILE A 316 -21.60 1.55 -3.93
C ILE A 316 -22.23 0.67 -5.03
N LEU A 317 -22.53 -0.58 -4.71
CA LEU A 317 -23.12 -1.50 -5.68
C LEU A 317 -24.58 -1.19 -6.05
N ARG A 318 -25.34 -0.60 -5.12
CA ARG A 318 -26.75 -0.21 -5.31
C ARG A 318 -26.93 1.16 -5.98
N SER A 319 -25.93 2.05 -5.90
CA SER A 319 -26.05 3.39 -6.52
C SER A 319 -26.24 3.21 -8.03
N GLU A 320 -27.39 3.68 -8.55
CA GLU A 320 -27.62 3.83 -9.98
C GLU A 320 -26.68 4.92 -10.52
N LYS A 321 -26.28 4.77 -11.80
CA LYS A 321 -25.44 5.76 -12.49
C LYS A 321 -26.18 7.07 -12.68
#